data_e040da492ee0c6ae571174022ca65e45
#
_entry.id   e040da492ee0c6ae571174022ca65e45
#
_cell.length_a   1.000
_cell.length_b   1.000
_cell.length_c   1.000
_cell.angle_alpha   90.00
_cell.angle_beta   90.00
_cell.angle_gamma   90.00
#
_symmetry.space_group_name_H-M   'P 1'
#
loop_
_entity.id
_entity.type
_entity.pdbx_description
1 polymer ?
#
loop_
_entity_poly.entity_id
_entity_poly.type
_entity_poly.pdbx_seq_one_letter_code
_entity_poly.pdbx_strand_id
1 'polypeptide(L)'
;TVRIIDAIAEELTMDQFLAEIRRESPRVYVSYLIGSTFDSDALGVREAKRAGATTVAVGTHVSAVPNNTLELVPELDFVIRHEPERTFAEILDRVRQGLPPAGLAGAAYRDEHGQIVVGPDRPLVRNLDDLPIPKQHLLPLDKYRMPFLGKRYTWVLTNRGCPYSCTYCFEGVVWGKSVRYRSAESIYRELEYLAEHNVRNVLFLADLFTFDRDGVLRLCDLIIQSGLKIRWTCNSRVDTIDQDMIVRMKQAGCWLIAFGIESGSQTILDNVKKDARVDDARRTSLIETPLERRV
;
A
#
# COMPACT_ATOMS: atom_id res chain seq x y z
N THR A 1 -9.32 -9.34 19.70
CA THR A 1 -10.14 -9.10 18.48
C THR A 1 -9.57 -7.89 17.77
N VAL A 2 -9.56 -7.90 16.43
CA VAL A 2 -9.20 -6.76 15.59
C VAL A 2 -10.47 -6.34 14.85
N ARG A 3 -10.73 -5.04 14.79
CA ARG A 3 -11.75 -4.43 13.96
C ARG A 3 -11.11 -3.40 13.05
N ILE A 4 -11.51 -3.35 11.80
CA ILE A 4 -11.14 -2.32 10.83
C ILE A 4 -12.41 -1.51 10.53
N ILE A 5 -12.31 -0.19 10.58
CA ILE A 5 -13.36 0.73 10.21
C ILE A 5 -12.86 1.52 9.00
N ASP A 6 -13.50 1.35 7.87
CA ASP A 6 -13.30 2.20 6.69
C ASP A 6 -14.51 3.15 6.60
N ALA A 7 -14.36 4.31 7.23
CA ALA A 7 -15.45 5.28 7.37
C ALA A 7 -15.98 5.76 6.01
N ILE A 8 -15.11 5.84 4.98
CA ILE A 8 -15.50 6.24 3.63
C ILE A 8 -16.29 5.15 2.96
N ALA A 9 -15.80 3.90 2.98
CA ALA A 9 -16.49 2.78 2.36
C ALA A 9 -17.82 2.46 3.07
N GLU A 10 -17.88 2.67 4.37
CA GLU A 10 -19.08 2.47 5.20
C GLU A 10 -20.03 3.67 5.18
N GLU A 11 -19.67 4.75 4.47
CA GLU A 11 -20.46 5.98 4.33
C GLU A 11 -20.79 6.64 5.69
N LEU A 12 -19.87 6.53 6.64
CA LEU A 12 -20.06 7.12 7.96
C LEU A 12 -19.83 8.64 7.93
N THR A 13 -20.70 9.37 8.59
CA THR A 13 -20.39 10.76 8.95
C THR A 13 -19.28 10.80 10.00
N MET A 14 -18.62 11.94 10.17
CA MET A 14 -17.60 12.11 11.21
C MET A 14 -18.15 11.76 12.59
N ASP A 15 -19.35 12.23 12.94
CA ASP A 15 -19.97 11.94 14.24
C ASP A 15 -20.22 10.43 14.45
N GLN A 16 -20.65 9.73 13.39
CA GLN A 16 -20.84 8.29 13.43
C GLN A 16 -19.51 7.57 13.60
N PHE A 17 -18.48 7.97 12.86
CA PHE A 17 -17.13 7.39 12.98
C PHE A 17 -16.57 7.56 14.41
N LEU A 18 -16.65 8.75 14.98
CA LEU A 18 -16.22 9.01 16.37
C LEU A 18 -17.06 8.22 17.39
N ALA A 19 -18.36 8.03 17.14
CA ALA A 19 -19.23 7.20 17.99
C ALA A 19 -18.82 5.73 17.94
N GLU A 20 -18.41 5.20 16.76
CA GLU A 20 -17.88 3.85 16.62
C GLU A 20 -16.60 3.67 17.45
N ILE A 21 -15.67 4.62 17.42
CA ILE A 21 -14.44 4.57 18.22
C ILE A 21 -14.79 4.51 19.72
N ARG A 22 -15.71 5.35 20.18
CA ARG A 22 -16.17 5.33 21.59
C ARG A 22 -16.80 4.00 21.99
N ARG A 23 -17.65 3.46 21.12
CA ARG A 23 -18.32 2.17 21.35
C ARG A 23 -17.35 1.01 21.46
N GLU A 24 -16.35 0.96 20.57
CA GLU A 24 -15.34 -0.11 20.56
C GLU A 24 -14.36 0.01 21.72
N SER A 25 -14.12 1.22 22.21
CA SER A 25 -13.16 1.49 23.30
C SER A 25 -11.87 0.67 23.15
N PRO A 26 -11.11 0.85 22.06
CA PRO A 26 -9.99 -0.01 21.73
C PRO A 26 -8.83 0.18 22.72
N ARG A 27 -8.11 -0.89 23.05
CA ARG A 27 -6.85 -0.77 23.80
C ARG A 27 -5.74 -0.12 22.96
N VAL A 28 -5.72 -0.39 21.67
CA VAL A 28 -4.80 0.21 20.71
C VAL A 28 -5.60 0.66 19.49
N TYR A 29 -5.44 1.91 19.13
CA TYR A 29 -6.03 2.52 17.95
C TYR A 29 -4.94 2.84 16.93
N VAL A 30 -5.12 2.42 15.68
CA VAL A 30 -4.18 2.71 14.60
C VAL A 30 -4.88 3.52 13.53
N SER A 31 -4.28 4.64 13.13
CA SER A 31 -4.76 5.47 12.03
C SER A 31 -3.73 5.53 10.90
N TYR A 32 -4.22 5.46 9.66
CA TYR A 32 -3.41 5.71 8.47
C TYR A 32 -3.51 7.19 8.11
N LEU A 33 -2.49 7.97 8.47
CA LEU A 33 -2.47 9.41 8.24
C LEU A 33 -1.74 9.77 6.94
N ILE A 34 -2.45 10.46 6.07
CA ILE A 34 -1.90 11.05 4.84
C ILE A 34 -2.19 12.55 4.81
N GLY A 35 -1.40 13.29 4.02
CA GLY A 35 -1.50 14.76 4.01
C GLY A 35 -2.89 15.31 3.64
N SER A 36 -3.60 14.65 2.73
CA SER A 36 -4.92 15.10 2.26
C SER A 36 -6.07 14.93 3.27
N THR A 37 -5.94 14.00 4.21
CA THR A 37 -6.98 13.69 5.21
C THR A 37 -6.52 13.90 6.66
N PHE A 38 -5.33 14.51 6.82
CA PHE A 38 -4.65 14.63 8.12
C PHE A 38 -5.54 15.16 9.24
N ASP A 39 -6.24 16.27 9.00
CA ASP A 39 -7.07 16.91 10.02
C ASP A 39 -8.25 16.03 10.45
N SER A 40 -8.90 15.36 9.50
CA SER A 40 -10.01 14.46 9.77
C SER A 40 -9.54 13.17 10.48
N ASP A 41 -8.42 12.60 10.06
CA ASP A 41 -7.86 11.41 10.67
C ASP A 41 -7.38 11.68 12.11
N ALA A 42 -6.84 12.88 12.36
CA ALA A 42 -6.44 13.32 13.70
C ALA A 42 -7.62 13.40 14.68
N LEU A 43 -8.85 13.67 14.21
CA LEU A 43 -10.04 13.64 15.08
C LEU A 43 -10.28 12.24 15.65
N GLY A 44 -10.09 11.19 14.83
CA GLY A 44 -10.18 9.80 15.28
C GLY A 44 -9.13 9.45 16.34
N VAL A 45 -7.89 9.93 16.15
CA VAL A 45 -6.80 9.77 17.13
C VAL A 45 -7.16 10.41 18.47
N ARG A 46 -7.64 11.66 18.44
CA ARG A 46 -8.06 12.39 19.65
C ARG A 46 -9.18 11.68 20.39
N GLU A 47 -10.17 11.17 19.66
CA GLU A 47 -11.28 10.45 20.26
C GLU A 47 -10.84 9.13 20.89
N ALA A 48 -10.00 8.36 20.18
CA ALA A 48 -9.44 7.12 20.71
C ALA A 48 -8.60 7.35 21.97
N LYS A 49 -7.81 8.45 22.00
CA LYS A 49 -7.03 8.83 23.18
C LYS A 49 -7.91 9.17 24.37
N ARG A 50 -9.01 9.90 24.15
CA ARG A 50 -10.00 10.19 25.20
C ARG A 50 -10.67 8.93 25.75
N ALA A 51 -10.84 7.91 24.90
CA ALA A 51 -11.34 6.60 25.29
C ALA A 51 -10.28 5.71 26.00
N GLY A 52 -9.07 6.22 26.21
CA GLY A 52 -7.98 5.52 26.92
C GLY A 52 -7.12 4.60 26.04
N ALA A 53 -7.23 4.71 24.72
CA ALA A 53 -6.43 3.91 23.81
C ALA A 53 -4.96 4.35 23.78
N THR A 54 -4.05 3.40 23.53
CA THR A 54 -2.74 3.70 22.95
C THR A 54 -2.94 4.01 21.47
N THR A 55 -2.45 5.15 21.03
CA THR A 55 -2.68 5.68 19.68
C THR A 55 -1.43 5.58 18.83
N VAL A 56 -1.59 5.05 17.63
CA VAL A 56 -0.51 4.79 16.68
C VAL A 56 -0.88 5.37 15.32
N ALA A 57 0.04 6.08 14.69
CA ALA A 57 -0.10 6.53 13.31
C ALA A 57 0.87 5.82 12.38
N VAL A 58 0.40 5.48 11.19
CA VAL A 58 1.18 4.92 10.08
C VAL A 58 0.88 5.70 8.80
N GLY A 59 1.73 5.62 7.79
CA GLY A 59 1.47 6.23 6.48
C GLY A 59 2.63 7.07 5.96
N THR A 60 2.42 7.61 4.76
CA THR A 60 3.45 8.35 4.03
C THR A 60 3.81 9.69 4.69
N HIS A 61 2.78 10.44 5.12
CA HIS A 61 2.97 11.73 5.80
C HIS A 61 3.79 11.57 7.08
N VAL A 62 3.40 10.65 7.94
CA VAL A 62 4.05 10.44 9.24
C VAL A 62 5.46 9.91 9.12
N SER A 63 5.75 9.15 8.06
CA SER A 63 7.11 8.70 7.75
C SER A 63 8.03 9.85 7.34
N ALA A 64 7.50 10.83 6.60
CA ALA A 64 8.25 11.98 6.12
C ALA A 64 8.54 13.02 7.23
N VAL A 65 7.56 13.28 8.10
CA VAL A 65 7.62 14.36 9.09
C VAL A 65 7.16 13.90 10.49
N PRO A 66 7.81 12.90 11.10
CA PRO A 66 7.35 12.28 12.35
C PRO A 66 7.31 13.25 13.53
N ASN A 67 8.29 14.15 13.67
CA ASN A 67 8.32 15.16 14.73
C ASN A 67 7.14 16.11 14.63
N ASN A 68 6.95 16.70 13.44
CA ASN A 68 5.87 17.63 13.19
C ASN A 68 4.50 16.96 13.41
N THR A 69 4.35 15.69 13.02
CA THR A 69 3.12 14.92 13.27
C THR A 69 2.83 14.81 14.78
N LEU A 70 3.82 14.47 15.60
CA LEU A 70 3.65 14.39 17.06
C LEU A 70 3.40 15.77 17.69
N GLU A 71 3.99 16.84 17.15
CA GLU A 71 3.72 18.21 17.61
C GLU A 71 2.29 18.64 17.34
N LEU A 72 1.78 18.38 16.13
CA LEU A 72 0.43 18.75 15.69
C LEU A 72 -0.69 17.90 16.31
N VAL A 73 -0.36 16.64 16.66
CA VAL A 73 -1.31 15.70 17.27
C VAL A 73 -0.73 15.16 18.57
N PRO A 74 -0.79 15.94 19.68
CA PRO A 74 -0.22 15.54 20.98
C PRO A 74 -0.82 14.25 21.55
N GLU A 75 -2.00 13.86 21.07
CA GLU A 75 -2.69 12.63 21.45
C GLU A 75 -2.10 11.36 20.85
N LEU A 76 -1.13 11.46 19.90
CA LEU A 76 -0.40 10.32 19.39
C LEU A 76 0.66 9.86 20.39
N ASP A 77 0.65 8.57 20.70
CA ASP A 77 1.71 7.92 21.48
C ASP A 77 2.87 7.49 20.59
N PHE A 78 2.55 6.97 19.38
CA PHE A 78 3.53 6.45 18.44
C PHE A 78 3.24 6.89 17.00
N VAL A 79 4.31 7.18 16.31
CA VAL A 79 4.34 7.33 14.85
C VAL A 79 5.28 6.27 14.29
N ILE A 80 4.79 5.39 13.43
CA ILE A 80 5.62 4.38 12.76
C ILE A 80 6.13 4.95 11.44
N ARG A 81 7.43 4.86 11.25
CA ARG A 81 8.12 5.30 10.04
C ARG A 81 8.38 4.10 9.12
N HIS A 82 8.24 4.31 7.82
CA HIS A 82 8.49 3.30 6.78
C HIS A 82 7.55 2.09 6.89
N GLU A 83 8.08 0.88 6.93
CA GLU A 83 7.31 -0.38 6.97
C GLU A 83 6.75 -0.65 8.37
N PRO A 84 5.42 -0.72 8.52
CA PRO A 84 4.82 -0.74 9.84
C PRO A 84 4.82 -2.13 10.51
N GLU A 85 4.88 -3.22 9.77
CA GLU A 85 4.51 -4.55 10.26
C GLU A 85 5.30 -4.97 11.50
N ARG A 86 6.63 -4.92 11.43
CA ARG A 86 7.51 -5.34 12.54
C ARG A 86 7.50 -4.35 13.70
N THR A 87 7.47 -3.06 13.38
CA THR A 87 7.42 -2.01 14.42
C THR A 87 6.10 -2.06 15.15
N PHE A 88 4.99 -2.23 14.44
CA PHE A 88 3.67 -2.33 15.06
C PHE A 88 3.56 -3.59 15.95
N ALA A 89 4.07 -4.73 15.50
CA ALA A 89 4.10 -5.94 16.32
C ALA A 89 4.85 -5.72 17.65
N GLU A 90 6.01 -5.04 17.61
CA GLU A 90 6.77 -4.71 18.80
C GLU A 90 6.03 -3.71 19.70
N ILE A 91 5.35 -2.71 19.15
CA ILE A 91 4.50 -1.79 19.93
C ILE A 91 3.41 -2.56 20.66
N LEU A 92 2.70 -3.47 19.97
CA LEU A 92 1.65 -4.28 20.59
C LEU A 92 2.18 -5.13 21.75
N ASP A 93 3.36 -5.73 21.61
CA ASP A 93 3.98 -6.53 22.65
C ASP A 93 4.37 -5.67 23.86
N ARG A 94 4.94 -4.48 23.63
CA ARG A 94 5.28 -3.52 24.72
C ARG A 94 4.04 -3.04 25.45
N VAL A 95 2.99 -2.63 24.71
CA VAL A 95 1.71 -2.20 25.31
C VAL A 95 1.08 -3.31 26.15
N ARG A 96 1.14 -4.57 25.67
CA ARG A 96 0.61 -5.72 26.41
C ARG A 96 1.38 -5.99 27.70
N GLN A 97 2.68 -5.73 27.71
CA GLN A 97 3.58 -5.95 28.88
C GLN A 97 3.72 -4.72 29.75
N GLY A 98 3.14 -3.58 29.39
CA GLY A 98 3.30 -2.32 30.14
C GLY A 98 4.73 -1.75 30.07
N LEU A 99 5.48 -2.07 29.01
CA LEU A 99 6.87 -1.62 28.84
C LEU A 99 6.94 -0.22 28.20
N PRO A 100 7.95 0.59 28.55
CA PRO A 100 8.14 1.92 28.00
C PRO A 100 8.52 1.86 26.49
N PRO A 101 8.31 2.97 25.73
CA PRO A 101 8.64 3.05 24.32
C PRO A 101 10.14 3.14 24.03
N ALA A 102 10.98 3.31 25.04
CA ALA A 102 12.40 3.60 24.90
C ALA A 102 13.14 2.61 23.98
N GLY A 103 13.96 3.15 23.05
CA GLY A 103 14.77 2.35 22.14
C GLY A 103 14.01 1.67 20.98
N LEU A 104 12.75 2.03 20.74
CA LEU A 104 11.95 1.42 19.68
C LEU A 104 12.43 1.84 18.28
N ALA A 105 12.96 0.90 17.52
CA ALA A 105 13.38 1.14 16.15
C ALA A 105 12.17 1.28 15.20
N GLY A 106 12.28 2.20 14.24
CA GLY A 106 11.23 2.44 13.23
C GLY A 106 10.06 3.28 13.72
N ALA A 107 10.15 3.86 14.94
CA ALA A 107 9.10 4.71 15.47
C ALA A 107 9.63 6.06 16.00
N ALA A 108 8.72 7.04 16.05
CA ALA A 108 8.88 8.21 16.89
C ALA A 108 7.79 8.20 17.97
N TYR A 109 8.09 8.72 19.17
CA TYR A 109 7.22 8.66 20.34
C TYR A 109 7.59 9.75 21.35
N ARG A 110 6.80 9.90 22.40
CA ARG A 110 7.17 10.75 23.55
C ARG A 110 7.78 9.89 24.65
N ASP A 111 8.88 10.36 25.23
CA ASP A 111 9.50 9.75 26.40
C ASP A 111 8.74 10.09 27.70
N GLU A 112 9.24 9.63 28.82
CA GLU A 112 8.67 9.87 30.15
C GLU A 112 8.67 11.34 30.59
N HIS A 113 9.48 12.18 29.92
CA HIS A 113 9.56 13.63 30.14
C HIS A 113 8.69 14.41 29.14
N GLY A 114 7.94 13.71 28.25
CA GLY A 114 7.12 14.30 27.20
C GLY A 114 7.91 14.81 26.01
N GLN A 115 9.23 14.55 25.93
CA GLN A 115 10.07 14.95 24.80
C GLN A 115 9.84 14.01 23.61
N ILE A 116 9.82 14.56 22.41
CA ILE A 116 9.71 13.77 21.19
C ILE A 116 11.06 13.10 20.90
N VAL A 117 11.04 11.79 20.80
CA VAL A 117 12.19 10.95 20.47
C VAL A 117 11.94 10.25 19.16
N VAL A 118 12.84 10.44 18.21
CA VAL A 118 12.87 9.66 16.95
C VAL A 118 13.84 8.52 17.16
N GLY A 119 13.32 7.30 17.22
CA GLY A 119 14.13 6.10 17.35
C GLY A 119 14.97 5.83 16.09
N PRO A 120 15.94 4.91 16.15
CA PRO A 120 16.73 4.53 14.99
C PRO A 120 15.85 3.95 13.87
N ASP A 121 16.31 4.01 12.63
CA ASP A 121 15.60 3.37 11.53
C ASP A 121 15.57 1.85 11.72
N ARG A 122 14.42 1.26 11.43
CA ARG A 122 14.31 -0.20 11.36
C ARG A 122 14.72 -0.67 9.98
N PRO A 123 15.55 -1.70 9.87
CA PRO A 123 15.85 -2.32 8.58
C PRO A 123 14.57 -2.77 7.87
N LEU A 124 14.47 -2.43 6.58
CA LEU A 124 13.34 -2.84 5.75
C LEU A 124 13.26 -4.38 5.64
N VAL A 125 12.06 -4.89 5.44
CA VAL A 125 11.83 -6.33 5.26
C VAL A 125 12.50 -6.79 3.95
N ARG A 126 13.52 -7.61 4.04
CA ARG A 126 14.28 -8.05 2.86
C ARG A 126 13.49 -9.00 1.98
N ASN A 127 12.90 -10.02 2.58
CA ASN A 127 12.04 -10.98 1.89
C ASN A 127 10.58 -10.67 2.22
N LEU A 128 9.80 -10.20 1.24
CA LEU A 128 8.40 -9.84 1.45
C LEU A 128 7.50 -11.05 1.67
N ASP A 129 7.95 -12.25 1.31
CA ASP A 129 7.21 -13.50 1.56
C ASP A 129 7.24 -13.92 3.04
N ASP A 130 8.11 -13.31 3.86
CA ASP A 130 8.09 -13.48 5.32
C ASP A 130 6.88 -12.80 5.98
N LEU A 131 6.23 -11.87 5.26
CA LEU A 131 5.03 -11.22 5.74
C LEU A 131 3.80 -12.11 5.50
N PRO A 132 2.86 -12.15 6.45
CA PRO A 132 1.64 -12.93 6.28
C PRO A 132 0.76 -12.34 5.17
N ILE A 133 -0.04 -13.19 4.52
CA ILE A 133 -1.09 -12.74 3.60
C ILE A 133 -2.07 -11.83 4.36
N PRO A 134 -2.37 -10.62 3.84
CA PRO A 134 -3.28 -9.70 4.49
C PRO A 134 -4.68 -10.31 4.70
N LYS A 135 -5.24 -10.11 5.89
CA LYS A 135 -6.59 -10.61 6.24
C LYS A 135 -7.66 -9.67 5.68
N GLN A 136 -7.72 -9.53 4.37
CA GLN A 136 -8.59 -8.58 3.68
C GLN A 136 -10.08 -8.82 3.93
N HIS A 137 -10.49 -10.04 4.33
CA HIS A 137 -11.88 -10.33 4.72
C HIS A 137 -12.35 -9.54 5.96
N LEU A 138 -11.43 -8.91 6.70
CA LEU A 138 -11.78 -7.98 7.79
C LEU A 138 -12.22 -6.60 7.28
N LEU A 139 -11.99 -6.30 6.01
CA LEU A 139 -12.43 -5.08 5.35
C LEU A 139 -13.87 -5.25 4.82
N PRO A 140 -14.64 -4.17 4.65
CA PRO A 140 -15.97 -4.22 4.04
C PRO A 140 -15.87 -4.39 2.52
N LEU A 141 -15.31 -5.53 2.06
CA LEU A 141 -14.99 -5.81 0.65
C LEU A 141 -16.20 -5.70 -0.29
N ASP A 142 -17.40 -5.91 0.21
CA ASP A 142 -18.64 -5.73 -0.55
C ASP A 142 -19.01 -4.26 -0.77
N LYS A 143 -18.35 -3.33 -0.13
CA LYS A 143 -18.48 -1.89 -0.36
C LYS A 143 -17.51 -1.37 -1.43
N TYR A 144 -16.38 -2.03 -1.63
CA TYR A 144 -15.39 -1.60 -2.61
C TYR A 144 -15.82 -1.93 -4.03
N ARG A 145 -15.98 -0.89 -4.84
CA ARG A 145 -16.39 -1.01 -6.24
C ARG A 145 -15.36 -0.40 -7.16
N MET A 146 -14.89 -1.19 -8.12
CA MET A 146 -14.00 -0.68 -9.17
C MET A 146 -14.76 0.36 -10.01
N PRO A 147 -14.27 1.59 -10.15
CA PRO A 147 -15.02 2.71 -10.71
C PRO A 147 -15.67 2.40 -12.07
N PHE A 148 -14.93 1.85 -13.03
CA PHE A 148 -15.45 1.61 -14.38
C PHE A 148 -16.30 0.34 -14.53
N LEU A 149 -16.15 -0.61 -13.62
CA LEU A 149 -16.79 -1.92 -13.73
C LEU A 149 -17.94 -2.11 -12.73
N GLY A 150 -18.03 -1.29 -11.70
CA GLY A 150 -18.98 -1.49 -10.59
C GLY A 150 -18.82 -2.82 -9.85
N LYS A 151 -17.74 -3.56 -10.13
CA LYS A 151 -17.48 -4.89 -9.55
C LYS A 151 -16.66 -4.76 -8.26
N ARG A 152 -16.90 -5.71 -7.33
CA ARG A 152 -16.08 -5.83 -6.12
C ARG A 152 -14.61 -6.00 -6.49
N TYR A 153 -13.74 -5.24 -5.81
CA TYR A 153 -12.29 -5.30 -6.03
C TYR A 153 -11.51 -5.06 -4.75
N THR A 154 -10.23 -5.36 -4.78
CA THR A 154 -9.26 -5.00 -3.75
C THR A 154 -7.86 -4.80 -4.34
N TRP A 155 -6.93 -4.41 -3.50
CA TRP A 155 -5.53 -4.25 -3.87
C TRP A 155 -4.70 -5.43 -3.39
N VAL A 156 -3.69 -5.78 -4.17
CA VAL A 156 -2.65 -6.76 -3.80
C VAL A 156 -1.30 -6.11 -4.00
N LEU A 157 -0.53 -5.98 -2.94
CA LEU A 157 0.82 -5.46 -3.01
C LEU A 157 1.76 -6.53 -3.55
N THR A 158 2.52 -6.21 -4.60
CA THR A 158 3.40 -7.17 -5.28
C THR A 158 4.88 -6.90 -5.04
N ASN A 159 5.26 -5.64 -4.86
CA ASN A 159 6.64 -5.25 -4.57
C ASN A 159 6.67 -3.96 -3.75
N ARG A 160 7.83 -3.63 -3.20
CA ARG A 160 8.13 -2.40 -2.48
C ARG A 160 9.46 -1.84 -2.92
N GLY A 161 9.54 -0.52 -2.97
CA GLY A 161 10.75 0.23 -3.30
C GLY A 161 10.94 0.47 -4.78
N CYS A 162 11.63 1.58 -5.08
CA CYS A 162 11.87 2.03 -6.44
C CYS A 162 13.26 2.67 -6.53
N PRO A 163 14.14 2.24 -7.47
CA PRO A 163 15.51 2.77 -7.56
C PRO A 163 15.56 4.16 -8.18
N TYR A 164 14.48 4.57 -8.85
CA TYR A 164 14.39 5.86 -9.53
C TYR A 164 14.28 7.03 -8.56
N SER A 165 14.56 8.23 -9.05
CA SER A 165 14.62 9.45 -8.24
C SER A 165 13.72 10.55 -8.77
N CYS A 166 12.53 10.18 -9.29
CA CYS A 166 11.54 11.13 -9.79
C CYS A 166 11.22 12.18 -8.70
N THR A 167 11.32 13.47 -9.04
CA THR A 167 11.26 14.57 -8.06
C THR A 167 9.89 14.76 -7.41
N TYR A 168 8.85 14.22 -8.01
CA TYR A 168 7.45 14.28 -7.55
C TYR A 168 7.01 13.04 -6.77
N CYS A 169 7.87 11.99 -6.68
CA CYS A 169 7.48 10.69 -6.12
C CYS A 169 7.98 10.54 -4.68
N PHE A 170 7.10 10.11 -3.80
CA PHE A 170 7.40 9.89 -2.37
C PHE A 170 7.73 8.43 -2.02
N GLU A 171 7.63 7.49 -2.96
CA GLU A 171 7.81 6.05 -2.70
C GLU A 171 9.13 5.72 -2.01
N GLY A 172 10.20 6.41 -2.40
CA GLY A 172 11.51 6.24 -1.77
C GLY A 172 11.57 6.64 -0.28
N VAL A 173 10.62 7.45 0.20
CA VAL A 173 10.53 7.85 1.61
C VAL A 173 9.99 6.70 2.47
N VAL A 174 9.05 5.92 1.95
CA VAL A 174 8.40 4.84 2.71
C VAL A 174 9.11 3.51 2.50
N TRP A 175 9.33 3.13 1.23
CA TRP A 175 9.79 1.80 0.86
C TRP A 175 11.27 1.70 0.54
N GLY A 176 11.96 2.86 0.48
CA GLY A 176 13.38 2.93 0.15
C GLY A 176 13.69 2.73 -1.35
N LYS A 177 14.99 2.72 -1.67
CA LYS A 177 15.47 2.63 -3.06
C LYS A 177 15.72 1.20 -3.54
N SER A 178 15.76 0.22 -2.65
CA SER A 178 15.94 -1.19 -3.00
C SER A 178 14.62 -1.83 -3.36
N VAL A 179 14.50 -2.32 -4.58
CA VAL A 179 13.30 -3.04 -5.00
C VAL A 179 13.28 -4.43 -4.39
N ARG A 180 12.16 -4.81 -3.81
CA ARG A 180 11.93 -6.11 -3.17
C ARG A 180 10.60 -6.65 -3.64
N TYR A 181 10.60 -7.87 -4.16
CA TYR A 181 9.42 -8.50 -4.73
C TYR A 181 8.88 -9.58 -3.80
N ARG A 182 7.58 -9.76 -3.85
CA ARG A 182 6.96 -11.02 -3.41
C ARG A 182 7.13 -12.05 -4.51
N SER A 183 7.31 -13.31 -4.15
CA SER A 183 7.32 -14.38 -5.15
C SER A 183 5.97 -14.49 -5.88
N ALA A 184 6.02 -14.97 -7.10
CA ALA A 184 4.80 -15.25 -7.88
C ALA A 184 3.87 -16.21 -7.13
N GLU A 185 4.42 -17.19 -6.42
CA GLU A 185 3.71 -18.14 -5.58
C GLU A 185 3.01 -17.49 -4.38
N SER A 186 3.67 -16.51 -3.75
CA SER A 186 3.07 -15.75 -2.63
C SER A 186 1.90 -14.90 -3.10
N ILE A 187 2.07 -14.20 -4.23
CA ILE A 187 1.00 -13.39 -4.84
C ILE A 187 -0.15 -14.30 -5.27
N TYR A 188 0.15 -15.43 -5.92
CA TYR A 188 -0.85 -16.38 -6.39
C TYR A 188 -1.71 -16.92 -5.24
N ARG A 189 -1.12 -17.31 -4.10
CA ARG A 189 -1.85 -17.74 -2.90
C ARG A 189 -2.81 -16.67 -2.38
N GLU A 190 -2.41 -15.40 -2.43
CA GLU A 190 -3.32 -14.30 -2.06
C GLU A 190 -4.48 -14.16 -3.04
N LEU A 191 -4.24 -14.37 -4.34
CA LEU A 191 -5.31 -14.37 -5.35
C LEU A 191 -6.31 -15.53 -5.14
N GLU A 192 -5.83 -16.72 -4.78
CA GLU A 192 -6.69 -17.87 -4.40
C GLU A 192 -7.55 -17.51 -3.18
N TYR A 193 -6.90 -17.01 -2.11
CA TYR A 193 -7.61 -16.56 -0.91
C TYR A 193 -8.68 -15.49 -1.23
N LEU A 194 -8.40 -14.53 -2.08
CA LEU A 194 -9.37 -13.51 -2.48
C LEU A 194 -10.51 -14.11 -3.29
N ALA A 195 -10.23 -15.05 -4.17
CA ALA A 195 -11.24 -15.75 -4.96
C ALA A 195 -12.20 -16.58 -4.08
N GLU A 196 -11.71 -17.22 -3.02
CA GLU A 196 -12.50 -17.91 -2.00
C GLU A 196 -13.47 -16.95 -1.27
N HIS A 197 -13.06 -15.68 -1.11
CA HIS A 197 -13.87 -14.60 -0.54
C HIS A 197 -14.69 -13.82 -1.60
N ASN A 198 -14.89 -14.41 -2.80
CA ASN A 198 -15.65 -13.82 -3.90
C ASN A 198 -15.11 -12.47 -4.43
N VAL A 199 -13.82 -12.20 -4.28
CA VAL A 199 -13.14 -11.07 -4.89
C VAL A 199 -12.33 -11.56 -6.08
N ARG A 200 -12.75 -11.15 -7.29
CA ARG A 200 -12.15 -11.60 -8.56
C ARG A 200 -11.63 -10.47 -9.42
N ASN A 201 -11.68 -9.24 -8.92
CA ASN A 201 -11.04 -8.10 -9.59
C ASN A 201 -10.01 -7.53 -8.62
N VAL A 202 -8.79 -7.37 -9.10
CA VAL A 202 -7.63 -6.96 -8.30
C VAL A 202 -6.89 -5.83 -8.99
N LEU A 203 -6.48 -4.84 -8.22
CA LEU A 203 -5.46 -3.89 -8.63
C LEU A 203 -4.13 -4.30 -8.00
N PHE A 204 -3.15 -4.67 -8.83
CA PHE A 204 -1.80 -4.88 -8.34
C PHE A 204 -1.18 -3.52 -7.99
N LEU A 205 -1.02 -3.31 -6.70
CA LEU A 205 -0.33 -2.14 -6.17
C LEU A 205 1.16 -2.45 -6.13
N ALA A 206 1.91 -1.69 -6.89
CA ALA A 206 3.34 -1.92 -7.07
C ALA A 206 4.03 -0.62 -7.45
N ASP A 207 5.21 -0.39 -6.90
CA ASP A 207 6.06 0.70 -7.34
C ASP A 207 6.64 0.43 -8.73
N LEU A 208 6.95 -0.85 -9.01
CA LEU A 208 7.53 -1.30 -10.28
C LEU A 208 7.09 -2.74 -10.62
N PHE A 209 5.81 -2.96 -10.95
CA PHE A 209 5.28 -4.31 -11.20
C PHE A 209 6.02 -5.05 -12.31
N THR A 210 6.18 -4.41 -13.47
CA THR A 210 6.74 -5.02 -14.67
C THR A 210 8.28 -5.02 -14.73
N PHE A 211 8.96 -4.51 -13.70
CA PHE A 211 10.43 -4.50 -13.65
C PHE A 211 11.01 -5.89 -13.40
N ASP A 212 10.29 -6.77 -12.67
CA ASP A 212 10.62 -8.19 -12.53
C ASP A 212 9.89 -9.01 -13.61
N ARG A 213 10.48 -9.06 -14.80
CA ARG A 213 9.91 -9.75 -15.96
C ARG A 213 9.60 -11.22 -15.66
N ASP A 214 10.53 -11.92 -15.07
CA ASP A 214 10.42 -13.36 -14.83
C ASP A 214 9.36 -13.66 -13.76
N GLY A 215 9.29 -12.84 -12.71
CA GLY A 215 8.25 -12.93 -11.69
C GLY A 215 6.86 -12.70 -12.26
N VAL A 216 6.70 -11.68 -13.14
CA VAL A 216 5.42 -11.41 -13.81
C VAL A 216 5.00 -12.59 -14.71
N LEU A 217 5.90 -13.11 -15.54
CA LEU A 217 5.59 -14.24 -16.41
C LEU A 217 5.26 -15.50 -15.60
N ARG A 218 6.00 -15.76 -14.51
CA ARG A 218 5.73 -16.87 -13.60
C ARG A 218 4.35 -16.76 -12.95
N LEU A 219 3.96 -15.57 -12.48
CA LEU A 219 2.62 -15.31 -11.94
C LEU A 219 1.53 -15.56 -12.98
N CYS A 220 1.74 -15.08 -14.21
CA CYS A 220 0.80 -15.31 -15.30
C CYS A 220 0.65 -16.82 -15.59
N ASP A 221 1.74 -17.57 -15.58
CA ASP A 221 1.73 -19.02 -15.78
C ASP A 221 0.94 -19.75 -14.70
N LEU A 222 1.14 -19.40 -13.43
CA LEU A 222 0.36 -19.94 -12.31
C LEU A 222 -1.14 -19.70 -12.48
N ILE A 223 -1.54 -18.47 -12.82
CA ILE A 223 -2.94 -18.11 -13.03
C ILE A 223 -3.56 -18.91 -14.20
N ILE A 224 -2.82 -19.03 -15.31
CA ILE A 224 -3.33 -19.71 -16.52
C ILE A 224 -3.43 -21.22 -16.26
N GLN A 225 -2.39 -21.85 -15.71
CA GLN A 225 -2.34 -23.27 -15.45
C GLN A 225 -3.38 -23.76 -14.45
N SER A 226 -3.62 -22.97 -13.40
CA SER A 226 -4.67 -23.27 -12.41
C SER A 226 -6.09 -23.07 -12.91
N GLY A 227 -6.27 -22.30 -14.00
CA GLY A 227 -7.59 -21.87 -14.46
C GLY A 227 -8.30 -20.87 -13.57
N LEU A 228 -7.57 -20.23 -12.63
CA LEU A 228 -8.12 -19.23 -11.71
C LEU A 228 -8.74 -18.06 -12.50
N LYS A 229 -10.05 -17.85 -12.35
CA LYS A 229 -10.77 -16.78 -13.03
C LYS A 229 -10.66 -15.49 -12.23
N ILE A 230 -9.64 -14.73 -12.53
CA ILE A 230 -9.37 -13.40 -11.94
C ILE A 230 -9.17 -12.35 -13.02
N ARG A 231 -9.56 -11.13 -12.75
CA ARG A 231 -9.30 -9.96 -13.60
C ARG A 231 -8.46 -8.97 -12.81
N TRP A 232 -7.43 -8.45 -13.42
CA TRP A 232 -6.54 -7.56 -12.71
C TRP A 232 -6.04 -6.41 -13.58
N THR A 233 -5.60 -5.37 -12.89
CA THR A 233 -4.95 -4.18 -13.47
C THR A 233 -3.64 -3.96 -12.76
N CYS A 234 -2.72 -3.25 -13.40
CA CYS A 234 -1.45 -2.85 -12.79
C CYS A 234 -1.00 -1.49 -13.32
N ASN A 235 -0.05 -0.89 -12.60
CA ASN A 235 0.73 0.24 -13.06
C ASN A 235 2.06 -0.27 -13.63
N SER A 236 2.58 0.43 -14.65
CA SER A 236 3.84 0.10 -15.28
C SER A 236 4.58 1.35 -15.74
N ARG A 237 5.90 1.21 -15.88
CA ARG A 237 6.71 2.14 -16.67
C ARG A 237 6.71 1.68 -18.14
N VAL A 238 6.84 2.63 -19.05
CA VAL A 238 6.87 2.35 -20.49
C VAL A 238 8.12 1.60 -20.96
N ASP A 239 9.19 1.68 -20.17
CA ASP A 239 10.51 1.12 -20.46
C ASP A 239 10.76 -0.25 -19.78
N THR A 240 9.80 -0.79 -19.02
CA THR A 240 9.93 -2.06 -18.29
C THR A 240 8.97 -3.15 -18.78
N ILE A 241 8.37 -2.99 -19.94
CA ILE A 241 7.40 -3.94 -20.50
C ILE A 241 7.70 -4.22 -21.96
N ASP A 242 7.45 -5.45 -22.38
CA ASP A 242 7.57 -5.89 -23.76
C ASP A 242 6.25 -6.54 -24.26
N GLN A 243 6.20 -6.82 -25.56
CA GLN A 243 5.02 -7.41 -26.18
C GLN A 243 4.67 -8.79 -25.63
N ASP A 244 5.66 -9.64 -25.38
CA ASP A 244 5.43 -10.99 -24.86
C ASP A 244 4.80 -10.93 -23.47
N MET A 245 5.30 -10.02 -22.60
CA MET A 245 4.70 -9.79 -21.29
C MET A 245 3.24 -9.37 -21.42
N ILE A 246 2.93 -8.37 -22.27
CA ILE A 246 1.56 -7.87 -22.47
C ILE A 246 0.62 -8.99 -22.93
N VAL A 247 1.05 -9.81 -23.88
CA VAL A 247 0.28 -10.96 -24.36
C VAL A 247 0.02 -11.96 -23.22
N ARG A 248 1.06 -12.29 -22.45
CA ARG A 248 0.95 -13.24 -21.36
C ARG A 248 0.09 -12.73 -20.21
N MET A 249 0.27 -11.46 -19.85
CA MET A 249 -0.56 -10.78 -18.84
C MET A 249 -2.04 -10.77 -19.26
N LYS A 250 -2.34 -10.48 -20.52
CA LYS A 250 -3.71 -10.54 -21.03
C LYS A 250 -4.31 -11.94 -20.90
N GLN A 251 -3.58 -12.99 -21.28
CA GLN A 251 -4.02 -14.37 -21.10
C GLN A 251 -4.30 -14.73 -19.65
N ALA A 252 -3.54 -14.17 -18.72
CA ALA A 252 -3.69 -14.32 -17.28
C ALA A 252 -4.79 -13.43 -16.66
N GLY A 253 -5.54 -12.66 -17.46
CA GLY A 253 -6.66 -11.85 -16.99
C GLY A 253 -6.37 -10.38 -16.75
N CYS A 254 -5.18 -9.87 -17.14
CA CYS A 254 -4.91 -8.44 -17.17
C CYS A 254 -5.78 -7.77 -18.24
N TRP A 255 -6.50 -6.72 -17.85
CA TRP A 255 -7.39 -6.01 -18.77
C TRP A 255 -7.08 -4.52 -18.89
N LEU A 256 -6.26 -3.99 -17.98
CA LEU A 256 -5.82 -2.60 -17.99
C LEU A 256 -4.39 -2.50 -17.45
N ILE A 257 -3.55 -1.78 -18.14
CA ILE A 257 -2.22 -1.36 -17.69
C ILE A 257 -2.19 0.16 -17.72
N ALA A 258 -1.93 0.80 -16.57
CA ALA A 258 -1.77 2.23 -16.48
C ALA A 258 -0.28 2.59 -16.57
N PHE A 259 0.10 3.40 -17.55
CA PHE A 259 1.48 3.81 -17.75
C PHE A 259 1.76 5.20 -17.19
N GLY A 260 2.79 5.32 -16.38
CA GLY A 260 3.33 6.60 -15.95
C GLY A 260 4.19 7.22 -17.04
N ILE A 261 3.59 7.97 -17.96
CA ILE A 261 4.31 8.67 -19.05
C ILE A 261 4.80 10.04 -18.59
N GLU A 262 3.99 10.73 -17.81
CA GLU A 262 4.19 12.06 -17.19
C GLU A 262 4.26 13.20 -18.21
N SER A 263 5.06 13.09 -19.28
CA SER A 263 5.19 14.13 -20.29
C SER A 263 5.57 13.59 -21.67
N GLY A 264 5.10 14.24 -22.73
CA GLY A 264 5.57 14.03 -24.11
C GLY A 264 6.82 14.84 -24.47
N SER A 265 7.41 15.58 -23.52
CA SER A 265 8.65 16.35 -23.70
C SER A 265 9.80 15.71 -22.97
N GLN A 266 10.89 15.38 -23.70
CA GLN A 266 12.09 14.82 -23.09
C GLN A 266 12.69 15.76 -22.05
N THR A 267 12.74 17.07 -22.34
CA THR A 267 13.24 18.08 -21.41
C THR A 267 12.50 18.05 -20.06
N ILE A 268 11.18 17.89 -20.10
CA ILE A 268 10.37 17.78 -18.87
C ILE A 268 10.70 16.47 -18.14
N LEU A 269 10.78 15.35 -18.84
CA LEU A 269 11.14 14.06 -18.24
C LEU A 269 12.51 14.11 -17.56
N ASP A 270 13.49 14.76 -18.19
CA ASP A 270 14.83 14.95 -17.64
C ASP A 270 14.81 15.85 -16.39
N ASN A 271 14.07 16.95 -16.44
CA ASN A 271 13.94 17.89 -15.31
C ASN A 271 13.30 17.21 -14.07
N VAL A 272 12.30 16.35 -14.28
CA VAL A 272 11.66 15.62 -13.18
C VAL A 272 12.37 14.30 -12.84
N LYS A 273 13.52 14.02 -13.46
CA LYS A 273 14.32 12.81 -13.25
C LYS A 273 13.52 11.52 -13.42
N LYS A 274 12.63 11.49 -14.43
CA LYS A 274 11.80 10.30 -14.70
C LYS A 274 12.65 9.13 -15.21
N ASP A 275 13.80 9.41 -15.83
CA ASP A 275 14.70 8.40 -16.41
C ASP A 275 13.96 7.47 -17.37
N ALA A 276 13.16 8.07 -18.29
CA ALA A 276 12.42 7.41 -19.34
C ALA A 276 12.50 8.25 -20.62
N ARG A 277 12.42 7.60 -21.79
CA ARG A 277 12.46 8.28 -23.08
C ARG A 277 11.06 8.42 -23.69
N VAL A 278 10.80 9.54 -24.32
CA VAL A 278 9.55 9.76 -25.07
C VAL A 278 9.34 8.68 -26.14
N ASP A 279 10.43 8.19 -26.74
CA ASP A 279 10.35 7.15 -27.75
C ASP A 279 9.94 5.78 -27.19
N ASP A 280 10.25 5.50 -25.91
CA ASP A 280 9.75 4.29 -25.22
C ASP A 280 8.24 4.37 -25.05
N ALA A 281 7.71 5.54 -24.66
CA ALA A 281 6.27 5.75 -24.58
C ALA A 281 5.56 5.56 -25.92
N ARG A 282 6.13 6.10 -27.00
CA ARG A 282 5.60 5.91 -28.36
C ARG A 282 5.60 4.44 -28.77
N ARG A 283 6.73 3.73 -28.56
CA ARG A 283 6.86 2.32 -28.88
C ARG A 283 5.86 1.47 -28.11
N THR A 284 5.72 1.69 -26.82
CA THR A 284 4.79 0.94 -25.96
C THR A 284 3.34 1.20 -26.32
N SER A 285 2.99 2.44 -26.74
CA SER A 285 1.63 2.77 -27.20
C SER A 285 1.24 2.10 -28.51
N LEU A 286 2.21 1.63 -29.30
CA LEU A 286 2.00 0.93 -30.58
C LEU A 286 1.96 -0.61 -30.43
N ILE A 287 2.10 -1.13 -29.21
CA ILE A 287 2.00 -2.58 -28.97
C ILE A 287 0.56 -3.01 -29.18
N GLU A 288 0.30 -3.70 -30.29
CA GLU A 288 -0.98 -4.30 -30.59
C GLU A 288 -1.14 -5.62 -29.82
N THR A 289 -2.14 -5.70 -28.95
CA THR A 289 -2.62 -6.99 -28.45
C THR A 289 -3.64 -7.52 -29.43
N PRO A 290 -3.58 -8.80 -29.88
CA PRO A 290 -4.63 -9.38 -30.67
C PRO A 290 -5.97 -9.21 -29.96
N LEU A 291 -6.82 -8.32 -30.44
CA LEU A 291 -8.19 -8.22 -29.98
C LEU A 291 -8.91 -9.44 -30.54
N GLU A 292 -9.23 -10.41 -29.69
CA GLU A 292 -10.31 -11.32 -30.05
C GLU A 292 -11.55 -10.47 -30.27
N ARG A 293 -11.91 -10.29 -31.55
CA ARG A 293 -13.23 -9.77 -31.91
C ARG A 293 -14.25 -10.78 -31.41
N ARG A 294 -14.79 -10.52 -30.24
CA ARG A 294 -16.07 -11.15 -29.88
C ARG A 294 -17.13 -10.43 -30.69
N VAL A 295 -17.57 -11.07 -31.78
CA VAL A 295 -18.78 -10.78 -32.50
C VAL A 295 -19.98 -11.07 -31.59
#